data_19b7184698b25e48aa2432d6d6f247b5
#
_entry.id   19b7184698b25e48aa2432d6d6f247b5
#
_cell.length_a   1.000
_cell.length_b   1.000
_cell.length_c   1.000
_cell.angle_alpha   90.00
_cell.angle_beta   90.00
_cell.angle_gamma   90.00
#
_symmetry.space_group_name_H-M   'P 1'
#
loop_
_entity.id
_entity.type
_entity.pdbx_description
1 polymer ?
#
loop_
_entity_poly.entity_id
_entity_poly.type
_entity_poly.pdbx_seq_one_letter_code
_entity_poly.pdbx_strand_id
1 'polypeptide(L)'
;MLRRLAICLAFALLAVGLLAGADAQQRQNNPVPFAHTPCSVLDNEPCTPSYCSVFNHGPCLPEIDYPYGENLQLTVLTVPSEDEAAKYQKPDHDLDTIGDLFAALRTCWSPPPADNAREGMQMSVRFSFKRSGEMIGAPRMTFATSGVPADTRTTYLNAINASLDGCLPLKFTGGLGGAIAGRPIMIRYVDNRELAKQAEKP
;
A
#
# COMPACT_ATOMS: atom_id res chain seq x y z
N MET A 1 -45.49 -47.11 -12.90
CA MET A 1 -44.14 -47.37 -12.35
C MET A 1 -43.01 -46.74 -13.21
N LEU A 2 -43.05 -46.86 -14.55
CA LEU A 2 -42.02 -46.31 -15.46
C LEU A 2 -41.75 -44.80 -15.25
N ARG A 3 -42.79 -43.98 -15.03
CA ARG A 3 -42.65 -42.50 -14.91
C ARG A 3 -41.88 -42.06 -13.67
N ARG A 4 -41.93 -42.81 -12.58
CA ARG A 4 -41.18 -42.54 -11.34
C ARG A 4 -39.71 -42.94 -11.47
N LEU A 5 -39.39 -43.99 -12.22
CA LEU A 5 -38.02 -44.41 -12.52
C LEU A 5 -37.28 -43.39 -13.42
N ALA A 6 -37.99 -42.82 -14.39
CA ALA A 6 -37.39 -41.80 -15.27
C ALA A 6 -37.02 -40.51 -14.51
N ILE A 7 -37.83 -40.10 -13.52
CA ILE A 7 -37.57 -38.90 -12.71
C ILE A 7 -36.37 -39.14 -11.79
N CYS A 8 -36.22 -40.30 -11.18
CA CYS A 8 -35.07 -40.62 -10.34
C CYS A 8 -33.75 -40.67 -11.11
N LEU A 9 -33.78 -41.19 -12.37
CA LEU A 9 -32.60 -41.21 -13.25
C LEU A 9 -32.19 -39.81 -13.67
N ALA A 10 -33.14 -38.91 -13.95
CA ALA A 10 -32.82 -37.50 -14.29
C ALA A 10 -32.19 -36.75 -13.13
N PHE A 11 -32.65 -36.98 -11.91
CA PHE A 11 -32.04 -36.34 -10.70
C PHE A 11 -30.63 -36.90 -10.37
N ALA A 12 -30.38 -38.17 -10.63
CA ALA A 12 -29.08 -38.79 -10.43
C ALA A 12 -28.03 -38.22 -11.42
N LEU A 13 -28.42 -38.02 -12.68
CA LEU A 13 -27.55 -37.44 -13.71
C LEU A 13 -27.24 -35.95 -13.44
N LEU A 14 -28.19 -35.18 -12.89
CA LEU A 14 -27.97 -33.80 -12.48
C LEU A 14 -27.03 -33.70 -11.29
N ALA A 15 -27.09 -34.61 -10.34
CA ALA A 15 -26.23 -34.62 -9.17
C ALA A 15 -24.75 -34.95 -9.52
N VAL A 16 -24.51 -35.81 -10.50
CA VAL A 16 -23.15 -36.14 -10.96
C VAL A 16 -22.52 -34.99 -11.74
N GLY A 17 -23.31 -34.19 -12.48
CA GLY A 17 -22.82 -33.01 -13.19
C GLY A 17 -22.37 -31.86 -12.28
N LEU A 18 -22.97 -31.77 -11.10
CA LEU A 18 -22.62 -30.71 -10.12
C LEU A 18 -21.35 -31.04 -9.32
N LEU A 19 -20.94 -32.28 -9.23
CA LEU A 19 -19.72 -32.69 -8.52
C LEU A 19 -18.45 -32.53 -9.37
N ALA A 20 -18.56 -32.51 -10.69
CA ALA A 20 -17.39 -32.32 -11.56
C ALA A 20 -16.94 -30.87 -11.69
N GLY A 21 -17.74 -29.90 -11.23
CA GLY A 21 -17.38 -28.46 -11.27
C GLY A 21 -16.62 -27.95 -10.06
N ALA A 22 -16.55 -28.71 -8.97
CA ALA A 22 -15.95 -28.24 -7.72
C ALA A 22 -14.41 -28.33 -7.69
N ASP A 23 -13.82 -29.24 -8.47
CA ASP A 23 -12.37 -29.44 -8.47
C ASP A 23 -11.56 -28.37 -9.22
N ALA A 24 -12.19 -27.69 -10.18
CA ALA A 24 -11.49 -26.67 -10.98
C ALA A 24 -11.30 -25.35 -10.21
N GLN A 25 -12.14 -25.04 -9.24
CA GLN A 25 -12.11 -23.78 -8.51
C GLN A 25 -11.18 -23.84 -7.27
N GLN A 26 -10.90 -25.05 -6.78
CA GLN A 26 -10.05 -25.23 -5.59
C GLN A 26 -8.55 -25.10 -5.92
N ARG A 27 -8.16 -25.22 -7.20
CA ARG A 27 -6.77 -25.03 -7.64
C ARG A 27 -6.34 -23.57 -7.78
N GLN A 28 -7.27 -22.63 -7.85
CA GLN A 28 -6.95 -21.20 -7.98
C GLN A 28 -6.74 -20.48 -6.66
N ASN A 29 -7.16 -21.05 -5.53
CA ASN A 29 -7.16 -20.36 -4.22
C ASN A 29 -6.08 -20.84 -3.25
N ASN A 30 -5.14 -21.67 -3.69
CA ASN A 30 -4.02 -22.07 -2.84
C ASN A 30 -2.70 -21.71 -3.57
N PRO A 31 -2.19 -20.47 -3.44
CA PRO A 31 -0.90 -20.14 -3.95
C PRO A 31 0.15 -20.86 -3.10
N VAL A 32 0.46 -22.10 -3.51
CA VAL A 32 1.66 -22.76 -3.01
C VAL A 32 2.82 -21.92 -3.53
N PRO A 33 3.71 -21.39 -2.66
CA PRO A 33 4.80 -20.51 -3.07
C PRO A 33 5.78 -21.12 -4.10
N PHE A 34 5.61 -22.40 -4.41
CA PHE A 34 6.42 -23.17 -5.37
C PHE A 34 5.57 -23.89 -6.41
N ALA A 35 4.34 -23.43 -6.68
CA ALA A 35 3.44 -24.07 -7.67
C ALA A 35 3.91 -23.90 -9.12
N HIS A 36 4.89 -23.05 -9.38
CA HIS A 36 5.61 -23.00 -10.62
C HIS A 36 6.86 -23.84 -10.45
N THR A 37 6.90 -25.00 -11.08
CA THR A 37 8.14 -25.78 -11.25
C THR A 37 9.21 -24.82 -11.75
N PRO A 38 10.37 -24.75 -11.07
CA PRO A 38 11.45 -23.92 -11.55
C PRO A 38 11.74 -24.30 -13.01
N CYS A 39 11.84 -23.30 -13.88
CA CYS A 39 12.17 -23.51 -15.27
C CYS A 39 13.45 -24.35 -15.37
N SER A 40 13.33 -25.60 -15.74
CA SER A 40 14.45 -26.50 -15.95
C SER A 40 14.66 -26.63 -17.45
N VAL A 41 15.92 -26.55 -17.89
CA VAL A 41 16.29 -26.86 -19.28
C VAL A 41 16.02 -28.31 -19.66
N LEU A 42 15.66 -29.14 -18.68
CA LEU A 42 15.33 -30.55 -18.85
C LEU A 42 13.82 -30.78 -19.00
N ASP A 43 12.99 -29.81 -18.71
CA ASP A 43 11.56 -29.89 -18.92
C ASP A 43 11.23 -29.33 -20.30
N ASN A 44 10.70 -30.19 -21.16
CA ASN A 44 10.29 -29.84 -22.54
C ASN A 44 9.04 -28.93 -22.60
N GLU A 45 8.59 -28.39 -21.48
CA GLU A 45 7.49 -27.44 -21.43
C GLU A 45 8.02 -26.01 -21.52
N PRO A 46 7.43 -25.16 -22.38
CA PRO A 46 7.84 -23.77 -22.47
C PRO A 46 7.57 -23.10 -21.12
N CYS A 47 8.61 -22.57 -20.50
CA CYS A 47 8.47 -21.69 -19.36
C CYS A 47 7.48 -20.58 -19.70
N THR A 48 6.38 -20.51 -18.99
CA THR A 48 5.39 -19.45 -19.15
C THR A 48 6.06 -18.09 -18.92
N PRO A 49 5.59 -17.07 -19.58
CA PRO A 49 6.41 -16.14 -20.35
C PRO A 49 7.17 -15.18 -19.49
N SER A 50 8.26 -14.75 -19.99
CA SER A 50 9.00 -13.49 -19.81
C SER A 50 10.07 -13.38 -18.73
N TYR A 51 10.01 -14.12 -17.63
CA TYR A 51 11.00 -13.90 -16.56
C TYR A 51 12.16 -14.91 -16.52
N CYS A 52 11.99 -16.04 -17.18
CA CYS A 52 13.02 -17.08 -17.31
C CYS A 52 13.39 -17.26 -18.79
N SER A 53 13.89 -16.23 -19.43
CA SER A 53 14.48 -16.34 -20.76
C SER A 53 15.90 -16.89 -20.64
N VAL A 54 16.28 -17.82 -21.52
CA VAL A 54 17.67 -18.32 -21.63
C VAL A 54 18.70 -17.20 -21.92
N PHE A 55 18.23 -16.01 -22.31
CA PHE A 55 19.03 -14.81 -22.50
C PHE A 55 19.11 -13.93 -21.25
N ASN A 56 18.41 -14.27 -20.20
CA ASN A 56 18.45 -13.52 -18.96
C ASN A 56 19.38 -14.22 -17.99
N HIS A 57 20.59 -13.74 -17.82
CA HIS A 57 21.62 -14.34 -16.97
C HIS A 57 21.40 -14.09 -15.47
N GLY A 58 20.23 -13.60 -15.08
CA GLY A 58 19.85 -13.44 -13.68
C GLY A 58 19.12 -14.66 -13.13
N PRO A 59 19.12 -14.88 -11.81
CA PRO A 59 18.28 -15.90 -11.21
C PRO A 59 16.83 -15.63 -11.58
N CYS A 60 16.10 -16.69 -11.98
CA CYS A 60 14.66 -16.63 -12.13
C CYS A 60 14.04 -16.31 -10.77
N LEU A 61 13.84 -15.03 -10.51
CA LEU A 61 13.05 -14.60 -9.36
C LEU A 61 11.59 -14.79 -9.76
N PRO A 62 10.82 -15.64 -9.07
CA PRO A 62 9.40 -15.65 -9.26
C PRO A 62 8.91 -14.23 -9.01
N GLU A 63 8.15 -13.67 -9.94
CA GLU A 63 7.35 -12.49 -9.65
C GLU A 63 6.36 -12.95 -8.58
N ILE A 64 6.72 -12.67 -7.35
CA ILE A 64 5.84 -12.88 -6.23
C ILE A 64 4.86 -11.72 -6.34
N ASP A 65 3.80 -11.95 -7.12
CA ASP A 65 2.60 -11.14 -7.03
C ASP A 65 2.04 -11.40 -5.63
N TYR A 66 2.46 -10.54 -4.69
CA TYR A 66 1.90 -10.55 -3.36
C TYR A 66 0.53 -9.87 -3.43
N PRO A 67 -0.56 -10.64 -3.48
CA PRO A 67 -1.89 -10.06 -3.30
C PRO A 67 -2.10 -9.61 -1.85
N TYR A 68 -1.03 -9.57 -1.07
CA TYR A 68 -1.09 -9.28 0.34
C TYR A 68 -0.91 -7.80 0.62
N GLY A 69 -2.05 -7.15 0.54
CA GLY A 69 -2.25 -5.88 1.18
C GLY A 69 -2.07 -4.72 0.24
N GLU A 70 -2.98 -3.79 0.42
CA GLU A 70 -2.93 -2.47 -0.15
C GLU A 70 -1.51 -1.93 -0.05
N ASN A 71 -1.04 -1.34 -1.13
CA ASN A 71 0.15 -0.52 -1.07
C ASN A 71 -0.09 0.56 -0.03
N LEU A 72 0.66 0.52 1.06
CA LEU A 72 0.56 1.51 2.13
C LEU A 72 1.15 2.84 1.63
N GLN A 73 0.46 3.43 0.65
CA GLN A 73 0.82 4.70 0.04
C GLN A 73 -0.21 5.76 0.38
N LEU A 74 0.27 6.90 0.83
CA LEU A 74 -0.54 8.02 1.25
C LEU A 74 -0.04 9.29 0.58
N THR A 75 -0.94 10.11 0.07
CA THR A 75 -0.66 11.50 -0.30
C THR A 75 -1.25 12.43 0.77
N VAL A 76 -0.42 13.37 1.21
CA VAL A 76 -0.78 14.40 2.18
C VAL A 76 -0.63 15.76 1.50
N LEU A 77 -1.75 16.46 1.36
CA LEU A 77 -1.78 17.82 0.85
C LEU A 77 -1.63 18.79 2.01
N THR A 78 -0.90 19.88 1.81
CA THR A 78 -0.81 20.95 2.81
C THR A 78 -2.14 21.68 2.96
N VAL A 79 -2.86 21.88 1.84
CA VAL A 79 -4.22 22.41 1.83
C VAL A 79 -5.12 21.36 1.19
N PRO A 80 -5.88 20.59 1.99
CA PRO A 80 -6.82 19.62 1.43
C PRO A 80 -7.97 20.35 0.69
N SER A 81 -8.49 19.71 -0.36
CA SER A 81 -9.72 20.16 -1.01
C SER A 81 -10.92 19.92 -0.09
N GLU A 82 -12.04 20.63 -0.34
CA GLU A 82 -13.28 20.48 0.42
C GLU A 82 -13.74 19.01 0.45
N ASP A 83 -13.66 18.32 -0.68
CA ASP A 83 -14.04 16.90 -0.82
C ASP A 83 -13.15 15.96 0.00
N GLU A 84 -11.92 16.37 0.31
CA GLU A 84 -10.96 15.56 1.06
C GLU A 84 -10.87 15.96 2.54
N ALA A 85 -11.47 17.06 2.94
CA ALA A 85 -11.39 17.60 4.30
C ALA A 85 -11.77 16.56 5.38
N ALA A 86 -12.76 15.71 5.09
CA ALA A 86 -13.17 14.63 5.99
C ALA A 86 -12.07 13.60 6.25
N LYS A 87 -11.16 13.39 5.31
CA LYS A 87 -10.02 12.46 5.45
C LYS A 87 -8.91 13.00 6.37
N TYR A 88 -8.96 14.29 6.72
CA TYR A 88 -8.01 14.98 7.59
C TYR A 88 -8.52 15.13 9.01
N GLN A 89 -9.56 14.41 9.39
CA GLN A 89 -10.05 14.37 10.76
C GLN A 89 -9.32 13.29 11.55
N LYS A 90 -8.73 13.67 12.68
CA LYS A 90 -8.06 12.71 13.56
C LYS A 90 -9.10 11.76 14.18
N PRO A 91 -8.91 10.43 14.09
CA PRO A 91 -9.72 9.48 14.81
C PRO A 91 -9.68 9.73 16.33
N ASP A 92 -10.82 9.59 16.99
CA ASP A 92 -10.99 9.76 18.45
C ASP A 92 -10.86 8.44 19.22
N HIS A 93 -10.53 7.37 18.53
CA HIS A 93 -10.38 6.01 19.05
C HIS A 93 -9.01 5.43 18.69
N ASP A 94 -8.69 4.25 19.25
CA ASP A 94 -7.51 3.50 18.85
C ASP A 94 -7.63 3.08 17.38
N LEU A 95 -6.57 3.28 16.61
CA LEU A 95 -6.59 3.05 15.17
C LEU A 95 -6.77 1.57 14.86
N ASP A 96 -7.84 1.22 14.14
CA ASP A 96 -8.21 -0.16 13.83
C ASP A 96 -8.11 -0.49 12.34
N THR A 97 -8.21 0.51 11.48
CA THR A 97 -8.17 0.36 10.03
C THR A 97 -7.00 1.12 9.40
N ILE A 98 -6.66 0.76 8.15
CA ILE A 98 -5.69 1.53 7.34
C ILE A 98 -6.24 2.95 7.07
N GLY A 99 -7.55 3.10 6.95
CA GLY A 99 -8.21 4.40 6.84
C GLY A 99 -7.92 5.30 8.04
N ASP A 100 -8.05 4.78 9.26
CA ASP A 100 -7.76 5.50 10.51
C ASP A 100 -6.27 5.88 10.57
N LEU A 101 -5.38 4.93 10.22
CA LEU A 101 -3.95 5.20 10.15
C LEU A 101 -3.65 6.36 9.20
N PHE A 102 -4.24 6.37 8.02
CA PHE A 102 -4.03 7.41 7.03
C PHE A 102 -4.63 8.74 7.46
N ALA A 103 -5.78 8.74 8.11
CA ALA A 103 -6.38 9.95 8.69
C ALA A 103 -5.47 10.52 9.79
N ALA A 104 -5.00 9.70 10.70
CA ALA A 104 -4.05 10.11 11.75
C ALA A 104 -2.77 10.71 11.15
N LEU A 105 -2.17 10.04 10.16
CA LEU A 105 -0.93 10.51 9.51
C LEU A 105 -1.12 11.83 8.75
N ARG A 106 -2.30 12.06 8.13
CA ARG A 106 -2.61 13.35 7.50
C ARG A 106 -2.68 14.49 8.49
N THR A 107 -3.28 14.25 9.66
CA THR A 107 -3.40 15.28 10.71
C THR A 107 -2.07 15.59 11.39
N CYS A 108 -1.07 14.72 11.27
CA CYS A 108 0.27 14.96 11.79
C CYS A 108 1.03 16.04 11.00
N TRP A 109 0.66 16.27 9.75
CA TRP A 109 1.43 17.16 8.89
C TRP A 109 1.43 18.61 9.35
N SER A 110 2.60 19.15 9.63
CA SER A 110 2.85 20.55 9.89
C SER A 110 3.88 21.07 8.87
N PRO A 111 3.44 21.80 7.84
CA PRO A 111 4.34 22.26 6.77
C PRO A 111 5.31 23.32 7.28
N PRO A 112 6.43 23.56 6.59
CA PRO A 112 7.33 24.66 6.87
C PRO A 112 6.57 26.01 6.83
N PRO A 113 7.02 27.02 7.59
CA PRO A 113 6.49 28.38 7.48
C PRO A 113 6.54 28.89 6.05
N ALA A 114 5.64 29.80 5.68
CA ALA A 114 5.54 30.33 4.32
C ALA A 114 6.87 30.90 3.79
N ASP A 115 7.65 31.57 4.64
CA ASP A 115 8.93 32.16 4.29
C ASP A 115 9.99 31.13 3.87
N ASN A 116 9.86 29.90 4.32
CA ASN A 116 10.77 28.78 4.03
C ASN A 116 10.11 27.73 3.14
N ALA A 117 8.94 28.03 2.63
CA ALA A 117 8.16 27.12 1.79
C ALA A 117 8.47 27.35 0.32
N ARG A 118 8.14 26.33 -0.49
CA ARG A 118 8.23 26.38 -1.95
C ARG A 118 6.95 25.83 -2.55
N GLU A 119 6.29 26.65 -3.33
CA GLU A 119 5.09 26.24 -4.07
C GLU A 119 5.36 25.02 -4.95
N GLY A 120 4.45 24.05 -4.92
CA GLY A 120 4.54 22.83 -5.71
C GLY A 120 5.62 21.85 -5.22
N MET A 121 6.23 22.08 -4.06
CA MET A 121 7.18 21.12 -3.50
C MET A 121 6.52 19.80 -3.19
N GLN A 122 7.13 18.73 -3.67
CA GLN A 122 6.75 17.37 -3.35
C GLN A 122 7.93 16.62 -2.75
N MET A 123 7.67 15.90 -1.66
CA MET A 123 8.65 15.02 -1.03
C MET A 123 7.99 13.72 -0.61
N SER A 124 8.63 12.60 -0.96
CA SER A 124 8.18 11.29 -0.50
C SER A 124 9.16 10.72 0.50
N VAL A 125 8.63 10.16 1.57
CA VAL A 125 9.40 9.44 2.58
C VAL A 125 8.85 8.03 2.76
N ARG A 126 9.71 7.11 3.19
CA ARG A 126 9.36 5.75 3.53
C ARG A 126 9.85 5.40 4.91
N PHE A 127 9.00 4.77 5.68
CA PHE A 127 9.27 4.27 7.03
C PHE A 127 8.35 3.10 7.37
N SER A 128 8.49 2.52 8.55
CA SER A 128 7.66 1.43 9.05
C SER A 128 7.35 1.63 10.52
N PHE A 129 6.28 1.00 11.01
CA PHE A 129 5.93 1.00 12.43
C PHE A 129 6.28 -0.31 13.10
N LYS A 130 6.56 -0.24 14.40
CA LYS A 130 6.46 -1.36 15.32
C LYS A 130 4.99 -1.64 15.61
N ARG A 131 4.69 -2.80 16.15
CA ARG A 131 3.33 -3.14 16.62
C ARG A 131 2.81 -2.15 17.68
N SER A 132 3.70 -1.54 18.46
CA SER A 132 3.38 -0.54 19.48
C SER A 132 2.98 0.84 18.94
N GLY A 133 3.05 1.07 17.64
CA GLY A 133 2.82 2.39 17.05
C GLY A 133 4.04 3.31 17.01
N GLU A 134 5.18 2.84 17.52
CA GLU A 134 6.45 3.53 17.37
C GLU A 134 7.03 3.32 15.98
N MET A 135 7.75 4.30 15.48
CA MET A 135 8.45 4.19 14.19
C MET A 135 9.70 3.32 14.27
N ILE A 136 9.99 2.55 13.23
CA ILE A 136 11.23 1.78 13.09
C ILE A 136 12.25 2.64 12.35
N GLY A 137 13.09 3.33 13.13
CA GLY A 137 14.11 4.22 12.57
C GLY A 137 13.56 5.50 11.97
N ALA A 138 14.43 6.38 11.51
CA ALA A 138 14.06 7.64 10.89
C ALA A 138 13.47 7.45 9.48
N PRO A 139 12.52 8.31 9.06
CA PRO A 139 11.99 8.30 7.70
C PRO A 139 13.10 8.49 6.66
N ARG A 140 13.06 7.71 5.60
CA ARG A 140 14.01 7.83 4.49
C ARG A 140 13.34 8.55 3.32
N MET A 141 13.94 9.66 2.90
CA MET A 141 13.51 10.35 1.68
C MET A 141 13.70 9.42 0.47
N THR A 142 12.66 9.25 -0.33
CA THR A 142 12.67 8.44 -1.56
C THR A 142 12.52 9.28 -2.81
N PHE A 143 11.93 10.47 -2.68
CA PHE A 143 11.74 11.42 -3.77
C PHE A 143 11.71 12.85 -3.24
N ALA A 144 12.21 13.78 -4.04
CA ALA A 144 12.00 15.22 -3.89
C ALA A 144 11.87 15.85 -5.27
N THR A 145 11.09 16.93 -5.38
CA THR A 145 10.96 17.70 -6.62
C THR A 145 12.35 18.03 -7.19
N SER A 146 12.54 17.79 -8.48
CA SER A 146 13.80 18.06 -9.16
C SER A 146 14.13 19.56 -9.18
N GLY A 147 15.42 19.90 -9.17
CA GLY A 147 15.88 21.30 -9.22
C GLY A 147 15.62 22.10 -7.93
N VAL A 148 15.23 21.44 -6.84
CA VAL A 148 15.07 22.10 -5.54
C VAL A 148 16.43 22.19 -4.84
N PRO A 149 16.80 23.37 -4.27
CA PRO A 149 18.02 23.56 -3.48
C PRO A 149 18.12 22.57 -2.30
N ALA A 150 19.34 22.26 -1.88
CA ALA A 150 19.57 21.27 -0.81
C ALA A 150 19.03 21.75 0.54
N ASP A 151 19.14 23.03 0.84
CA ASP A 151 18.61 23.67 2.05
C ASP A 151 17.08 23.55 2.12
N THR A 152 16.39 23.85 1.04
CA THR A 152 14.92 23.68 0.95
C THR A 152 14.53 22.22 1.20
N ARG A 153 15.24 21.27 0.58
CA ARG A 153 14.99 19.83 0.83
C ARG A 153 15.17 19.47 2.30
N THR A 154 16.22 19.99 2.91
CA THR A 154 16.50 19.78 4.34
C THR A 154 15.39 20.37 5.21
N THR A 155 14.90 21.56 4.88
CA THR A 155 13.79 22.22 5.60
C THR A 155 12.53 21.37 5.58
N TYR A 156 12.14 20.85 4.41
CA TYR A 156 10.97 19.96 4.31
C TYR A 156 11.17 18.63 5.01
N LEU A 157 12.35 18.02 4.90
CA LEU A 157 12.64 16.77 5.61
C LEU A 157 12.58 16.94 7.13
N ASN A 158 13.12 18.06 7.64
CA ASN A 158 13.03 18.39 9.06
C ASN A 158 11.59 18.64 9.51
N ALA A 159 10.77 19.32 8.69
CA ALA A 159 9.35 19.51 8.98
C ALA A 159 8.59 18.18 9.02
N ILE A 160 8.89 17.26 8.09
CA ILE A 160 8.30 15.92 8.06
C ILE A 160 8.70 15.14 9.33
N ASN A 161 9.98 15.13 9.67
CA ASN A 161 10.45 14.43 10.88
C ASN A 161 9.79 15.01 12.14
N ALA A 162 9.78 16.33 12.31
CA ALA A 162 9.15 16.99 13.45
C ALA A 162 7.64 16.68 13.52
N SER A 163 6.95 16.67 12.37
CA SER A 163 5.53 16.34 12.29
C SER A 163 5.25 14.90 12.74
N LEU A 164 6.05 13.96 12.28
CA LEU A 164 5.91 12.55 12.68
C LEU A 164 6.26 12.35 14.15
N ASP A 165 7.38 12.91 14.62
CA ASP A 165 7.80 12.80 16.02
C ASP A 165 6.77 13.40 16.99
N GLY A 166 6.10 14.49 16.60
CA GLY A 166 5.03 15.10 17.40
C GLY A 166 3.76 14.28 17.51
N CYS A 167 3.55 13.31 16.62
CA CYS A 167 2.37 12.45 16.59
C CYS A 167 2.59 11.07 17.19
N LEU A 168 3.82 10.65 17.34
CA LEU A 168 4.16 9.29 17.77
C LEU A 168 4.28 9.16 19.29
N PRO A 169 4.00 7.98 19.86
CA PRO A 169 3.52 6.77 19.19
C PRO A 169 2.04 6.84 18.82
N LEU A 170 1.66 6.23 17.69
CA LEU A 170 0.26 6.06 17.33
C LEU A 170 -0.36 4.93 18.16
N LYS A 171 -1.61 5.10 18.56
CA LYS A 171 -2.33 4.05 19.31
C LYS A 171 -3.01 3.10 18.33
N PHE A 172 -2.46 1.91 18.18
CA PHE A 172 -3.02 0.85 17.35
C PHE A 172 -3.82 -0.14 18.17
N THR A 173 -4.91 -0.67 17.59
CA THR A 173 -5.48 -1.92 18.07
C THR A 173 -4.48 -3.07 17.84
N GLY A 174 -4.67 -4.18 18.57
CA GLY A 174 -3.84 -5.38 18.36
C GLY A 174 -3.91 -5.93 16.94
N GLY A 175 -5.08 -5.77 16.27
CA GLY A 175 -5.31 -6.17 14.88
C GLY A 175 -4.49 -5.36 13.90
N LEU A 176 -4.67 -4.04 13.91
CA LEU A 176 -3.95 -3.14 13.01
C LEU A 176 -2.44 -3.19 13.26
N GLY A 177 -2.02 -3.10 14.54
CA GLY A 177 -0.60 -3.16 14.89
C GLY A 177 0.08 -4.45 14.42
N GLY A 178 -0.64 -5.59 14.49
CA GLY A 178 -0.14 -6.85 13.94
C GLY A 178 -0.04 -6.86 12.41
N ALA A 179 -1.02 -6.28 11.74
CA ALA A 179 -1.11 -6.28 10.28
C ALA A 179 -0.07 -5.38 9.60
N ILE A 180 0.31 -4.25 10.23
CA ILE A 180 1.21 -3.25 9.61
C ILE A 180 2.64 -3.27 10.14
N ALA A 181 2.92 -3.99 11.25
CA ALA A 181 4.25 -4.03 11.84
C ALA A 181 5.33 -4.44 10.84
N GLY A 182 6.37 -3.63 10.69
CA GLY A 182 7.48 -3.84 9.76
C GLY A 182 7.15 -3.58 8.28
N ARG A 183 5.88 -3.37 7.91
CA ARG A 183 5.52 -3.06 6.53
C ARG A 183 5.93 -1.64 6.15
N PRO A 184 6.48 -1.44 4.95
CA PRO A 184 6.85 -0.11 4.49
C PRO A 184 5.59 0.72 4.19
N ILE A 185 5.58 1.93 4.73
CA ILE A 185 4.59 2.97 4.43
C ILE A 185 5.31 4.06 3.65
N MET A 186 4.72 4.48 2.55
CA MET A 186 5.22 5.59 1.75
C MET A 186 4.26 6.76 1.84
N ILE A 187 4.75 7.92 2.25
CA ILE A 187 3.96 9.15 2.27
C ILE A 187 4.57 10.13 1.28
N ARG A 188 3.71 10.67 0.41
CA ARG A 188 4.02 11.81 -0.44
C ARG A 188 3.40 13.06 0.16
N TYR A 189 4.22 13.96 0.63
CA TYR A 189 3.82 15.30 1.05
C TYR A 189 3.85 16.24 -0.15
N VAL A 190 2.78 17.00 -0.32
CA VAL A 190 2.63 17.97 -1.42
C VAL A 190 2.30 19.33 -0.82
N ASP A 191 3.17 20.29 -1.04
CA ASP A 191 2.89 21.68 -0.69
C ASP A 191 2.17 22.36 -1.85
N ASN A 192 0.86 22.39 -1.74
CA ASN A 192 -0.04 22.98 -2.72
C ASN A 192 -0.56 24.37 -2.30
N ARG A 193 0.14 25.04 -1.37
CA ARG A 193 -0.17 26.41 -0.99
C ARG A 193 0.19 27.37 -2.12
N GLU A 194 -0.68 28.33 -2.39
CA GLU A 194 -0.40 29.43 -3.29
C GLU A 194 0.40 30.53 -2.53
N LEU A 195 1.71 30.38 -2.48
CA LEU A 195 2.58 31.25 -1.66
C LEU A 195 2.65 32.68 -2.20
N ALA A 196 2.56 32.87 -3.50
CA ALA A 196 2.61 34.18 -4.14
C ALA A 196 1.42 35.10 -3.73
N LYS A 197 0.25 34.51 -3.45
CA LYS A 197 -0.93 35.28 -3.02
C LYS A 197 -0.91 35.68 -1.54
N GLN A 198 -0.07 35.04 -0.73
CA GLN A 198 0.05 35.38 0.71
C GLN A 198 0.93 36.61 0.94
N ALA A 199 1.84 36.91 0.01
CA ALA A 199 2.73 38.09 0.08
C ALA A 199 2.00 39.40 -0.31
N GLU A 200 0.81 39.33 -0.91
CA GLU A 200 0.05 40.50 -1.41
C GLU A 200 -1.15 40.88 -0.54
N LYS A 201 -1.27 40.30 0.66
CA LYS A 201 -2.33 40.69 1.59
C LYS A 201 -1.77 41.69 2.60
N PRO A 202 -2.10 43.01 2.46
CA PRO A 202 -1.70 44.06 3.41
C PRO A 202 -2.33 43.88 4.79
#